data_abd682357418b0230bdb7e74d1f404e9
#
_entry.id   abd682357418b0230bdb7e74d1f404e9
#
_cell.length_a   1.000
_cell.length_b   1.000
_cell.length_c   1.000
_cell.angle_alpha   90.00
_cell.angle_beta   90.00
_cell.angle_gamma   90.00
#
_symmetry.space_group_name_H-M   'P 1'
#
loop_
_entity.id
_entity.type
_entity.pdbx_description
1 polymer ?
#
loop_
_entity_poly.entity_id
_entity_poly.type
_entity_poly.pdbx_seq_one_letter_code
_entity_poly.pdbx_strand_id
1 'polypeptide(L)'
;IGRDPLYKRFDSVYSVVEKNVEPQYRDFLAHPIYSDEDQILWYVREWNHTPCAYSDLSDVDKAKYAAIKEKTIAAYEKVRKNLTGEDKQILTGALKYIDEDFMFCYDEKVVVVAWGMSPDSHKHVVKGAVIHDLKIQSNHKVRFIVGENGTLTDKLAGIVSRPDGATLSNIDLPIVTPKKGYAFKGWDPNPS
;
A
#
# COMPACT_ATOMS: atom_id res chain seq x y z
N ILE A 1 -7.19 -7.34 -17.69
CA ILE A 1 -6.72 -7.14 -16.32
C ILE A 1 -5.96 -8.40 -15.95
N GLY A 2 -4.70 -8.27 -15.48
CA GLY A 2 -3.84 -9.40 -15.15
C GLY A 2 -4.47 -10.37 -14.14
N ARG A 3 -3.97 -11.60 -14.08
CA ARG A 3 -4.45 -12.66 -13.19
C ARG A 3 -4.20 -12.39 -11.71
N ASP A 4 -3.41 -11.35 -11.37
CA ASP A 4 -3.05 -11.05 -9.99
C ASP A 4 -4.20 -10.36 -9.25
N PRO A 5 -4.46 -10.76 -8.00
CA PRO A 5 -5.43 -10.10 -7.13
C PRO A 5 -5.10 -8.61 -6.97
N LEU A 6 -6.13 -7.76 -6.84
CA LEU A 6 -5.94 -6.30 -6.78
C LEU A 6 -5.12 -5.84 -5.57
N TYR A 7 -5.21 -6.52 -4.44
CA TYR A 7 -4.39 -6.21 -3.27
C TYR A 7 -2.88 -6.39 -3.55
N LYS A 8 -2.47 -7.24 -4.51
CA LYS A 8 -1.07 -7.34 -4.98
C LYS A 8 -0.66 -6.15 -5.85
N ARG A 9 -1.62 -5.35 -6.31
CA ARG A 9 -1.42 -4.16 -7.14
C ARG A 9 -1.74 -2.88 -6.36
N PHE A 10 -1.48 -2.88 -5.06
CA PHE A 10 -1.81 -1.76 -4.18
C PHE A 10 -1.33 -0.40 -4.71
N ASP A 11 -0.09 -0.33 -5.20
CA ASP A 11 0.46 0.93 -5.75
C ASP A 11 -0.38 1.49 -6.90
N SER A 12 -0.92 0.62 -7.75
CA SER A 12 -1.82 1.04 -8.83
C SER A 12 -3.16 1.56 -8.26
N VAL A 13 -3.73 0.84 -7.29
CA VAL A 13 -4.96 1.26 -6.62
C VAL A 13 -4.75 2.58 -5.89
N TYR A 14 -3.66 2.69 -5.13
CA TYR A 14 -3.32 3.89 -4.36
C TYR A 14 -3.07 5.10 -5.26
N SER A 15 -2.40 4.92 -6.40
CA SER A 15 -2.20 6.00 -7.39
C SER A 15 -3.53 6.55 -7.92
N VAL A 16 -4.53 5.69 -8.16
CA VAL A 16 -5.88 6.12 -8.58
C VAL A 16 -6.57 6.88 -7.43
N VAL A 17 -6.49 6.36 -6.21
CA VAL A 17 -7.06 6.97 -5.01
C VAL A 17 -6.42 8.34 -4.75
N GLU A 18 -5.11 8.42 -4.74
CA GLU A 18 -4.36 9.65 -4.44
C GLU A 18 -4.68 10.78 -5.42
N LYS A 19 -4.86 10.46 -6.69
CA LYS A 19 -5.19 11.45 -7.73
C LYS A 19 -6.62 11.94 -7.69
N ASN A 20 -7.57 11.11 -7.26
CA ASN A 20 -8.99 11.35 -7.53
C ASN A 20 -9.83 11.45 -6.24
N VAL A 21 -9.40 10.89 -5.12
CA VAL A 21 -10.13 10.90 -3.84
C VAL A 21 -9.62 12.03 -2.96
N GLU A 22 -10.55 12.71 -2.30
CA GLU A 22 -10.23 13.78 -1.35
C GLU A 22 -9.34 13.28 -0.20
N PRO A 23 -8.35 14.06 0.26
CA PRO A 23 -7.32 13.60 1.22
C PRO A 23 -7.87 12.90 2.45
N GLN A 24 -8.98 13.40 3.03
CA GLN A 24 -9.58 12.84 4.25
C GLN A 24 -10.16 11.43 4.08
N TYR A 25 -10.37 10.97 2.85
CA TYR A 25 -10.93 9.64 2.56
C TYR A 25 -9.91 8.65 1.99
N ARG A 26 -8.65 9.08 1.73
CA ARG A 26 -7.64 8.25 1.05
C ARG A 26 -7.24 7.01 1.81
N ASP A 27 -7.34 7.05 3.13
CA ASP A 27 -6.94 5.95 4.02
C ASP A 27 -8.02 4.85 4.15
N PHE A 28 -9.11 4.91 3.37
CA PHE A 28 -10.19 3.92 3.44
C PHE A 28 -9.75 2.50 3.11
N LEU A 29 -8.83 2.33 2.18
CA LEU A 29 -8.28 1.03 1.80
C LEU A 29 -6.96 0.81 2.54
N ALA A 30 -6.92 -0.12 3.49
CA ALA A 30 -5.70 -0.46 4.22
C ALA A 30 -4.58 -0.93 3.29
N HIS A 31 -3.34 -0.63 3.64
CA HIS A 31 -2.16 -1.04 2.86
C HIS A 31 -1.79 -2.49 3.16
N PRO A 32 -1.85 -3.40 2.17
CA PRO A 32 -1.42 -4.78 2.35
C PRO A 32 0.09 -4.91 2.25
N ILE A 33 0.71 -5.56 3.22
CA ILE A 33 2.12 -5.95 3.17
C ILE A 33 2.20 -7.46 3.31
N TYR A 34 2.97 -8.09 2.43
CA TYR A 34 3.20 -9.53 2.47
C TYR A 34 4.31 -9.85 3.45
N SER A 35 4.06 -10.78 4.36
CA SER A 35 5.08 -11.37 5.20
C SER A 35 5.70 -12.61 4.53
N ASP A 36 6.87 -13.03 5.00
CA ASP A 36 7.56 -14.24 4.53
C ASP A 36 6.80 -15.54 4.86
N GLU A 37 5.71 -15.45 5.65
CA GLU A 37 4.87 -16.57 6.08
C GLU A 37 3.59 -16.74 5.24
N ASP A 38 3.55 -16.23 4.01
CA ASP A 38 2.37 -16.21 3.14
C ASP A 38 1.14 -15.49 3.77
N GLN A 39 1.39 -14.60 4.75
CA GLN A 39 0.38 -13.81 5.41
C GLN A 39 0.29 -12.42 4.80
N ILE A 40 -0.89 -11.83 4.85
CA ILE A 40 -1.11 -10.43 4.49
C ILE A 40 -1.33 -9.65 5.77
N LEU A 41 -0.40 -8.73 6.06
CA LEU A 41 -0.54 -7.77 7.15
C LEU A 41 -1.17 -6.50 6.57
N TRP A 42 -2.15 -5.96 7.29
CA TRP A 42 -2.87 -4.77 6.86
C TRP A 42 -2.43 -3.58 7.69
N TYR A 43 -2.06 -2.50 7.04
CA TYR A 43 -1.53 -1.30 7.67
C TYR A 43 -2.42 -0.11 7.37
N VAL A 44 -2.54 0.77 8.34
CA VAL A 44 -3.16 2.08 8.20
C VAL A 44 -2.16 3.16 8.59
N ARG A 45 -2.36 4.34 8.04
CA ARG A 45 -1.54 5.49 8.40
C ARG A 45 -1.95 5.97 9.77
N GLU A 46 -0.97 6.36 10.55
CA GLU A 46 -1.03 7.00 11.88
C GLU A 46 -2.39 6.98 12.56
N TRP A 47 -2.45 6.43 13.75
CA TRP A 47 -3.60 6.57 14.62
C TRP A 47 -3.22 7.16 15.97
N ASN A 48 -4.14 7.94 16.56
CA ASN A 48 -4.04 8.39 17.95
C ASN A 48 -4.74 7.39 18.89
N HIS A 49 -5.77 6.72 18.39
CA HIS A 49 -6.52 5.71 19.11
C HIS A 49 -6.50 4.39 18.33
N THR A 50 -6.22 3.30 19.04
CA THR A 50 -6.17 1.95 18.45
C THR A 50 -7.44 1.66 17.64
N PRO A 51 -7.32 1.23 16.38
CA PRO A 51 -8.47 0.84 15.59
C PRO A 51 -9.29 -0.26 16.24
N CYS A 52 -10.61 -0.08 16.28
CA CYS A 52 -11.58 -1.04 16.77
C CYS A 52 -12.37 -1.62 15.60
N ALA A 53 -12.63 -2.93 15.61
CA ALA A 53 -13.48 -3.53 14.59
C ALA A 53 -14.89 -2.89 14.63
N TYR A 54 -15.46 -2.62 13.46
CA TYR A 54 -16.78 -2.00 13.36
C TYR A 54 -17.87 -2.86 14.05
N SER A 55 -17.73 -4.19 14.00
CA SER A 55 -18.60 -5.14 14.71
C SER A 55 -18.61 -4.96 16.23
N ASP A 56 -17.48 -4.56 16.79
CA ASP A 56 -17.23 -4.51 18.24
C ASP A 56 -17.56 -3.13 18.87
N LEU A 57 -17.93 -2.16 18.02
CA LEU A 57 -18.32 -0.83 18.50
C LEU A 57 -19.61 -0.86 19.32
N SER A 58 -19.71 0.05 20.31
CA SER A 58 -20.96 0.35 20.97
C SER A 58 -22.00 0.88 19.99
N ASP A 59 -23.30 0.80 20.34
CA ASP A 59 -24.37 1.34 19.47
C ASP A 59 -24.20 2.84 19.21
N VAL A 60 -23.70 3.59 20.19
CA VAL A 60 -23.44 5.03 20.07
C VAL A 60 -22.31 5.28 19.06
N ASP A 61 -21.21 4.53 19.18
CA ASP A 61 -20.09 4.66 18.26
C ASP A 61 -20.45 4.14 16.88
N LYS A 62 -21.22 3.05 16.76
CA LYS A 62 -21.75 2.57 15.49
C LYS A 62 -22.53 3.66 14.75
N ALA A 63 -23.41 4.38 15.45
CA ALA A 63 -24.16 5.48 14.83
C ALA A 63 -23.24 6.60 14.33
N LYS A 64 -22.20 6.95 15.10
CA LYS A 64 -21.18 7.92 14.69
C LYS A 64 -20.43 7.46 13.46
N TYR A 65 -19.88 6.25 13.51
CA TYR A 65 -19.06 5.72 12.41
C TYR A 65 -19.88 5.31 11.19
N ALA A 66 -21.17 5.00 11.31
CA ALA A 66 -22.06 4.78 10.17
C ALA A 66 -22.09 5.99 9.24
N ALA A 67 -22.25 7.20 9.78
CA ALA A 67 -22.27 8.42 9.00
C ALA A 67 -20.91 8.69 8.31
N ILE A 68 -19.79 8.38 8.96
CA ILE A 68 -18.45 8.50 8.41
C ILE A 68 -18.25 7.48 7.28
N LYS A 69 -18.65 6.22 7.50
CA LYS A 69 -18.62 5.15 6.50
C LYS A 69 -19.38 5.52 5.25
N GLU A 70 -20.63 5.98 5.40
CA GLU A 70 -21.48 6.38 4.26
C GLU A 70 -20.83 7.50 3.45
N LYS A 71 -20.33 8.55 4.11
CA LYS A 71 -19.63 9.64 3.43
C LYS A 71 -18.39 9.17 2.68
N THR A 72 -17.61 8.29 3.30
CA THR A 72 -16.39 7.74 2.70
C THR A 72 -16.73 6.90 1.48
N ILE A 73 -17.67 5.97 1.59
CA ILE A 73 -18.10 5.13 0.46
C ILE A 73 -18.69 6.00 -0.67
N ALA A 74 -19.50 7.00 -0.32
CA ALA A 74 -20.06 7.91 -1.32
C ALA A 74 -18.99 8.70 -2.08
N ALA A 75 -17.91 9.11 -1.40
CA ALA A 75 -16.78 9.79 -2.05
C ALA A 75 -16.09 8.86 -3.07
N TYR A 76 -15.82 7.60 -2.70
CA TYR A 76 -15.25 6.61 -3.61
C TYR A 76 -16.17 6.28 -4.78
N GLU A 77 -17.46 6.10 -4.53
CA GLU A 77 -18.46 5.86 -5.59
C GLU A 77 -18.58 7.02 -6.57
N LYS A 78 -18.53 8.27 -6.09
CA LYS A 78 -18.48 9.46 -6.92
C LYS A 78 -17.28 9.45 -7.85
N VAL A 79 -16.11 9.15 -7.32
CA VAL A 79 -14.88 9.04 -8.10
C VAL A 79 -15.02 7.91 -9.12
N ARG A 80 -15.44 6.72 -8.71
CA ARG A 80 -15.61 5.55 -9.59
C ARG A 80 -16.53 5.82 -10.77
N LYS A 81 -17.61 6.58 -10.54
CA LYS A 81 -18.55 6.96 -11.62
C LYS A 81 -17.90 7.84 -12.68
N ASN A 82 -17.00 8.73 -12.27
CA ASN A 82 -16.34 9.71 -13.15
C ASN A 82 -15.09 9.16 -13.85
N LEU A 83 -14.52 8.06 -13.36
CA LEU A 83 -13.37 7.42 -13.98
C LEU A 83 -13.77 6.65 -15.25
N THR A 84 -12.78 6.48 -16.14
CA THR A 84 -12.88 5.68 -17.37
C THR A 84 -11.70 4.74 -17.49
N GLY A 85 -11.74 3.81 -18.44
CA GLY A 85 -10.63 2.94 -18.78
C GLY A 85 -10.16 2.04 -17.61
N GLU A 86 -8.85 1.88 -17.49
CA GLU A 86 -8.22 1.00 -16.49
C GLU A 86 -8.43 1.49 -15.07
N ASP A 87 -8.33 2.79 -14.81
CA ASP A 87 -8.52 3.38 -13.49
C ASP A 87 -9.90 3.05 -12.91
N LYS A 88 -10.95 3.09 -13.74
CA LYS A 88 -12.30 2.70 -13.34
C LYS A 88 -12.38 1.22 -12.97
N GLN A 89 -11.71 0.36 -13.73
CA GLN A 89 -11.71 -1.08 -13.48
C GLN A 89 -10.96 -1.40 -12.18
N ILE A 90 -9.82 -0.75 -11.96
CA ILE A 90 -9.02 -0.89 -10.74
C ILE A 90 -9.86 -0.51 -9.51
N LEU A 91 -10.45 0.68 -9.50
CA LEU A 91 -11.23 1.15 -8.36
C LEU A 91 -12.51 0.33 -8.16
N THR A 92 -13.18 -0.07 -9.25
CA THR A 92 -14.36 -0.94 -9.17
C THR A 92 -14.02 -2.30 -8.54
N GLY A 93 -12.88 -2.88 -8.91
CA GLY A 93 -12.44 -4.14 -8.34
C GLY A 93 -12.08 -4.03 -6.86
N ALA A 94 -11.40 -2.94 -6.46
CA ALA A 94 -11.04 -2.70 -5.06
C ALA A 94 -12.29 -2.56 -4.15
N LEU A 95 -13.37 -1.97 -4.68
CA LEU A 95 -14.61 -1.74 -3.94
C LEU A 95 -15.63 -2.90 -4.02
N LYS A 96 -15.36 -3.92 -4.83
CA LYS A 96 -16.38 -4.92 -5.20
C LYS A 96 -16.87 -5.78 -4.03
N TYR A 97 -16.01 -6.07 -3.08
CA TYR A 97 -16.28 -7.00 -1.98
C TYR A 97 -15.97 -6.37 -0.62
N ILE A 98 -16.41 -5.13 -0.41
CA ILE A 98 -16.30 -4.47 0.89
C ILE A 98 -17.30 -5.09 1.84
N ASP A 99 -16.81 -5.58 2.99
CA ASP A 99 -17.59 -6.23 4.02
C ASP A 99 -17.36 -5.52 5.38
N GLU A 100 -18.42 -5.29 6.13
CA GLU A 100 -18.37 -4.64 7.44
C GLU A 100 -17.58 -5.46 8.47
N ASP A 101 -17.57 -6.78 8.34
CA ASP A 101 -16.77 -7.67 9.20
C ASP A 101 -15.25 -7.39 9.08
N PHE A 102 -14.82 -6.72 8.02
CA PHE A 102 -13.44 -6.34 7.74
C PHE A 102 -13.20 -4.82 7.81
N MET A 103 -14.12 -4.09 8.46
CA MET A 103 -13.97 -2.67 8.72
C MET A 103 -13.46 -2.39 10.12
N PHE A 104 -12.62 -1.36 10.22
CA PHE A 104 -12.10 -0.84 11.47
C PHE A 104 -12.32 0.65 11.54
N CYS A 105 -12.49 1.17 12.76
CA CYS A 105 -12.79 2.55 13.04
C CYS A 105 -11.79 3.13 14.02
N TYR A 106 -11.28 4.32 13.74
CA TYR A 106 -10.36 5.07 14.58
C TYR A 106 -10.34 6.54 14.16
N ASP A 107 -10.04 7.43 15.07
CA ASP A 107 -9.75 8.87 14.80
C ASP A 107 -10.68 9.52 13.75
N GLU A 108 -11.99 9.24 13.81
CA GLU A 108 -13.00 9.70 12.85
C GLU A 108 -12.78 9.19 11.41
N LYS A 109 -12.09 8.08 11.26
CA LYS A 109 -11.87 7.37 10.00
C LYS A 109 -12.48 5.98 10.05
N VAL A 110 -12.82 5.48 8.88
CA VAL A 110 -13.17 4.08 8.62
C VAL A 110 -12.17 3.54 7.61
N VAL A 111 -11.63 2.38 7.89
CA VAL A 111 -10.70 1.66 7.02
C VAL A 111 -11.21 0.26 6.78
N VAL A 112 -10.97 -0.28 5.59
CA VAL A 112 -11.33 -1.65 5.23
C VAL A 112 -10.07 -2.46 4.93
N VAL A 113 -9.99 -3.65 5.51
CA VAL A 113 -8.99 -4.67 5.19
C VAL A 113 -9.60 -5.71 4.24
N ALA A 114 -8.79 -6.62 3.72
CA ALA A 114 -9.23 -7.68 2.79
C ALA A 114 -9.99 -7.17 1.54
N TRP A 115 -9.87 -5.89 1.22
CA TRP A 115 -10.47 -5.30 0.03
C TRP A 115 -9.92 -5.93 -1.26
N GLY A 116 -10.76 -6.01 -2.30
CA GLY A 116 -10.39 -6.64 -3.58
C GLY A 116 -10.22 -8.16 -3.51
N MET A 117 -10.51 -8.79 -2.37
CA MET A 117 -10.53 -10.24 -2.20
C MET A 117 -11.95 -10.78 -2.47
N SER A 118 -12.06 -12.00 -3.01
CA SER A 118 -13.36 -12.63 -3.18
C SER A 118 -13.92 -13.11 -1.83
N PRO A 119 -15.25 -13.25 -1.68
CA PRO A 119 -15.86 -13.78 -0.46
C PRO A 119 -15.33 -15.17 -0.06
N ASP A 120 -14.95 -16.01 -1.03
CA ASP A 120 -14.33 -17.30 -0.73
C ASP A 120 -12.95 -17.15 -0.11
N SER A 121 -12.20 -16.12 -0.49
CA SER A 121 -10.91 -15.80 0.12
C SER A 121 -11.08 -15.21 1.52
N HIS A 122 -12.20 -14.54 1.84
CA HIS A 122 -12.50 -14.01 3.17
C HIS A 122 -12.58 -15.10 4.25
N LYS A 123 -12.90 -16.33 3.88
CA LYS A 123 -12.92 -17.49 4.80
C LYS A 123 -11.55 -17.78 5.42
N HIS A 124 -10.48 -17.35 4.77
CA HIS A 124 -9.10 -17.50 5.23
C HIS A 124 -8.57 -16.25 5.97
N VAL A 125 -9.35 -15.18 6.02
CA VAL A 125 -9.02 -13.98 6.78
C VAL A 125 -9.56 -14.14 8.20
N VAL A 126 -8.69 -14.03 9.18
CA VAL A 126 -9.10 -14.11 10.59
C VAL A 126 -9.96 -12.88 10.91
N LYS A 127 -11.18 -13.08 11.40
CA LYS A 127 -12.00 -11.99 11.97
C LYS A 127 -11.19 -11.30 13.07
N GLY A 128 -11.07 -9.97 12.98
CA GLY A 128 -10.19 -9.24 13.87
C GLY A 128 -8.74 -9.18 13.37
N ALA A 129 -8.54 -9.21 12.05
CA ALA A 129 -7.22 -8.97 11.45
C ALA A 129 -6.55 -7.79 12.15
N VAL A 130 -5.33 -8.03 12.65
CA VAL A 130 -4.60 -6.99 13.38
C VAL A 130 -4.20 -5.91 12.39
N ILE A 131 -4.72 -4.70 12.61
CA ILE A 131 -4.26 -3.53 11.88
C ILE A 131 -2.99 -3.02 12.56
N HIS A 132 -1.96 -2.84 11.77
CA HIS A 132 -0.69 -2.32 12.23
C HIS A 132 -0.58 -0.83 11.88
N ASP A 133 0.03 -0.05 12.78
CA ASP A 133 0.37 1.34 12.51
C ASP A 133 1.46 1.39 11.42
N LEU A 134 1.10 1.94 10.31
CA LEU A 134 2.07 2.28 9.27
C LEU A 134 2.72 3.59 9.70
N LYS A 135 3.70 3.50 10.58
CA LYS A 135 4.62 4.63 10.77
C LYS A 135 5.17 4.95 9.38
N ILE A 136 4.81 6.10 8.86
CA ILE A 136 5.36 6.60 7.61
C ILE A 136 6.85 6.83 7.89
N GLN A 137 7.63 5.78 7.70
CA GLN A 137 9.04 5.98 7.47
C GLN A 137 9.09 6.66 6.11
N SER A 138 9.54 7.89 6.09
CA SER A 138 9.78 8.62 4.86
C SER A 138 10.68 7.75 3.99
N ASN A 139 10.15 7.24 2.89
CA ASN A 139 10.95 6.43 1.98
C ASN A 139 11.92 7.35 1.23
N HIS A 140 13.19 7.15 1.46
CA HIS A 140 14.24 7.82 0.69
C HIS A 140 14.54 7.03 -0.58
N LYS A 141 14.66 7.76 -1.68
CA LYS A 141 15.08 7.17 -2.95
C LYS A 141 16.59 7.36 -3.09
N VAL A 142 17.30 6.26 -3.07
CA VAL A 142 18.74 6.24 -3.38
C VAL A 142 18.91 5.99 -4.87
N ARG A 143 19.57 6.92 -5.55
CA ARG A 143 19.89 6.76 -6.97
C ARG A 143 21.37 6.41 -7.11
N PHE A 144 21.65 5.27 -7.71
CA PHE A 144 23.00 4.85 -8.07
C PHE A 144 23.40 5.44 -9.42
N ILE A 145 24.48 6.19 -9.45
CA ILE A 145 25.00 6.81 -10.66
C ILE A 145 26.32 6.15 -11.01
N VAL A 146 26.37 5.51 -12.14
CA VAL A 146 27.60 4.90 -12.67
C VAL A 146 28.36 5.96 -13.45
N GLY A 147 29.66 6.09 -13.18
CA GLY A 147 30.55 6.96 -13.95
C GLY A 147 30.73 6.48 -15.39
N GLU A 148 31.51 7.24 -16.17
CA GLU A 148 31.70 7.02 -17.62
C GLU A 148 32.26 5.64 -17.98
N ASN A 149 32.91 4.94 -17.03
CA ASN A 149 33.63 3.69 -17.25
C ASN A 149 32.85 2.43 -16.90
N GLY A 150 31.52 2.53 -16.71
CA GLY A 150 30.66 1.40 -16.43
C GLY A 150 29.22 1.62 -16.93
N THR A 151 28.41 0.58 -16.83
CA THR A 151 26.97 0.62 -17.09
C THR A 151 26.23 -0.21 -16.03
N LEU A 152 25.00 0.17 -15.70
CA LEU A 152 24.12 -0.70 -14.91
C LEU A 152 23.59 -1.81 -15.81
N THR A 153 23.61 -3.04 -15.30
CA THR A 153 23.07 -4.19 -16.02
C THR A 153 21.55 -4.06 -16.19
N ASP A 154 20.86 -3.48 -15.19
CA ASP A 154 19.46 -3.13 -15.26
C ASP A 154 19.29 -1.64 -14.92
N LYS A 155 18.73 -0.87 -15.85
CA LYS A 155 18.50 0.57 -15.66
C LYS A 155 17.48 0.86 -14.55
N LEU A 156 16.54 -0.06 -14.29
CA LEU A 156 15.55 0.07 -13.20
C LEU A 156 16.17 -0.17 -11.83
N ALA A 157 17.23 -0.99 -11.75
CA ALA A 157 17.97 -1.22 -10.51
C ALA A 157 18.76 0.01 -10.02
N GLY A 158 18.88 1.05 -10.84
CA GLY A 158 19.59 2.29 -10.47
C GLY A 158 18.85 3.18 -9.45
N ILE A 159 17.62 2.82 -9.03
CA ILE A 159 16.85 3.55 -8.03
C ILE A 159 16.27 2.56 -7.03
N VAL A 160 16.70 2.65 -5.77
CA VAL A 160 16.20 1.84 -4.66
C VAL A 160 15.45 2.75 -3.69
N SER A 161 14.25 2.34 -3.28
CA SER A 161 13.47 3.05 -2.27
C SER A 161 13.56 2.28 -0.95
N ARG A 162 13.97 2.96 0.12
CA ARG A 162 14.07 2.37 1.47
C ARG A 162 13.53 3.35 2.51
N PRO A 163 12.95 2.83 3.61
CA PRO A 163 12.53 3.63 4.74
C PRO A 163 13.70 4.39 5.35
N ASP A 164 13.39 5.51 6.00
CA ASP A 164 14.39 6.29 6.75
C ASP A 164 15.07 5.42 7.81
N GLY A 165 16.40 5.46 7.87
CA GLY A 165 17.21 4.66 8.78
C GLY A 165 17.41 3.19 8.37
N ALA A 166 16.83 2.74 7.23
CA ALA A 166 17.10 1.39 6.72
C ALA A 166 18.47 1.31 6.05
N THR A 167 19.21 0.23 6.32
CA THR A 167 20.47 -0.09 5.64
C THR A 167 20.20 -0.77 4.32
N LEU A 168 20.96 -0.43 3.29
CA LEU A 168 20.94 -1.17 2.03
C LEU A 168 21.72 -2.48 2.20
N SER A 169 21.13 -3.59 1.80
CA SER A 169 21.80 -4.88 1.74
C SER A 169 22.47 -5.09 0.39
N ASN A 170 23.40 -6.04 0.30
CA ASN A 170 24.07 -6.37 -0.96
C ASN A 170 23.11 -6.78 -2.10
N ILE A 171 21.92 -7.28 -1.75
CA ILE A 171 20.87 -7.65 -2.72
C ILE A 171 20.25 -6.40 -3.35
N ASP A 172 20.27 -5.26 -2.65
CA ASP A 172 19.69 -4.00 -3.10
C ASP A 172 20.64 -3.21 -4.02
N LEU A 173 21.90 -3.60 -4.08
CA LEU A 173 22.90 -2.88 -4.86
C LEU A 173 22.83 -3.30 -6.32
N PRO A 174 22.70 -2.35 -7.26
CA PRO A 174 22.67 -2.68 -8.68
C PRO A 174 24.01 -3.23 -9.17
N ILE A 175 23.94 -4.18 -10.09
CA ILE A 175 25.12 -4.78 -10.69
C ILE A 175 25.69 -3.83 -11.73
N VAL A 176 26.99 -3.54 -11.61
CA VAL A 176 27.75 -2.72 -12.55
C VAL A 176 28.55 -3.59 -13.50
N THR A 177 28.45 -3.32 -14.79
CA THR A 177 29.30 -3.90 -15.82
C THR A 177 30.39 -2.89 -16.22
N PRO A 178 31.66 -3.09 -15.80
CA PRO A 178 32.75 -2.19 -16.17
C PRO A 178 33.07 -2.26 -17.67
N LYS A 179 33.52 -1.16 -18.25
CA LYS A 179 34.11 -1.17 -19.61
C LYS A 179 35.43 -1.93 -19.62
N LYS A 180 35.85 -2.38 -20.81
CA LYS A 180 37.12 -3.09 -21.00
C LYS A 180 38.30 -2.27 -20.47
N GLY A 181 39.08 -2.89 -19.59
CA GLY A 181 40.24 -2.26 -18.95
C GLY A 181 39.93 -1.58 -17.61
N TYR A 182 38.69 -1.61 -17.15
CA TYR A 182 38.28 -1.06 -15.87
C TYR A 182 37.75 -2.16 -14.94
N ALA A 183 37.79 -1.89 -13.63
CA ALA A 183 37.22 -2.76 -12.62
C ALA A 183 36.31 -1.94 -11.70
N PHE A 184 35.16 -2.51 -11.31
CA PHE A 184 34.30 -1.91 -10.31
C PHE A 184 34.90 -2.10 -8.93
N LYS A 185 35.15 -1.03 -8.18
CA LYS A 185 35.73 -1.08 -6.83
C LYS A 185 34.72 -0.97 -5.72
N GLY A 186 33.51 -0.50 -6.02
CA GLY A 186 32.45 -0.26 -5.03
C GLY A 186 31.71 1.03 -5.31
N TRP A 187 30.70 1.27 -4.48
CA TRP A 187 29.93 2.51 -4.46
C TRP A 187 30.55 3.53 -3.51
N ASP A 188 30.45 4.83 -3.82
CA ASP A 188 30.91 5.92 -2.96
C ASP A 188 29.78 6.98 -2.81
N PRO A 189 29.37 7.35 -1.59
CA PRO A 189 29.74 6.69 -0.32
C PRO A 189 29.26 5.24 -0.27
N ASN A 190 30.00 4.38 0.48
CA ASN A 190 29.59 2.99 0.63
C ASN A 190 28.21 2.93 1.32
N PRO A 191 27.17 2.41 0.67
CA PRO A 191 25.82 2.39 1.21
C PRO A 191 25.56 1.29 2.26
N SER A 192 26.56 0.46 2.56
CA SER A 192 26.48 -0.65 3.53
C SER A 192 27.07 -0.29 4.88
#